data_29d8305eb4007ca1464d8f7a07459ac7
#
_entry.id   29d8305eb4007ca1464d8f7a07459ac7
#
_cell.length_a   1.000
_cell.length_b   1.000
_cell.length_c   1.000
_cell.angle_alpha   90.00
_cell.angle_beta   90.00
_cell.angle_gamma   90.00
#
_symmetry.space_group_name_H-M   'P 1'
#
loop_
_entity.id
_entity.type
_entity.pdbx_description
1 polymer ?
#
loop_
_entity_poly.entity_id
_entity_poly.type
_entity_poly.pdbx_seq_one_letter_code
_entity_poly.pdbx_strand_id
1 'polypeptide(L)'
;QNATVWAFDIDVGAQTICREAATLNGVAERVEVGGLCEPTILSELLHKADKPYVVMDIEGAEKDLLCPERVPELGKTDFLVECHDFMDDTITPTLRARFAETHDLRIVHQGARNPNSIEGLHTLNEVDRWLLVCEFRPVTMHWILGRAKQPA
;
A
#
# COMPACT_ATOMS: atom_id res chain seq x y z
N GLN A 1 3.04 16.00 -10.65
CA GLN A 1 3.77 15.94 -9.37
C GLN A 1 5.16 15.35 -9.62
N ASN A 2 6.20 15.93 -9.02
CA ASN A 2 7.60 15.47 -9.16
C ASN A 2 7.98 14.56 -7.97
N ALA A 3 7.21 13.48 -7.74
CA ALA A 3 7.55 12.51 -6.71
C ALA A 3 8.56 11.49 -7.24
N THR A 4 9.54 11.09 -6.41
CA THR A 4 10.35 9.91 -6.60
C THR A 4 9.65 8.73 -5.92
N VAL A 5 9.67 7.57 -6.56
CA VAL A 5 9.04 6.33 -6.06
C VAL A 5 10.12 5.27 -5.89
N TRP A 6 10.18 4.67 -4.72
CA TRP A 6 10.92 3.45 -4.47
C TRP A 6 9.91 2.31 -4.37
N ALA A 7 9.89 1.44 -5.37
CA ALA A 7 8.97 0.31 -5.47
C ALA A 7 9.72 -0.98 -5.12
N PHE A 8 9.14 -1.78 -4.24
CA PHE A 8 9.74 -3.03 -3.79
C PHE A 8 8.78 -4.19 -4.01
N ASP A 9 9.29 -5.28 -4.54
CA ASP A 9 8.58 -6.55 -4.66
C ASP A 9 9.60 -7.69 -4.65
N ILE A 10 9.29 -8.79 -3.97
CA ILE A 10 10.16 -9.97 -3.94
C ILE A 10 10.07 -10.78 -5.24
N ASP A 11 8.98 -10.64 -6.00
CA ASP A 11 8.80 -11.30 -7.28
C ASP A 11 9.52 -10.56 -8.41
N VAL A 12 10.46 -11.24 -9.06
CA VAL A 12 11.25 -10.67 -10.16
C VAL A 12 10.40 -10.32 -11.38
N GLY A 13 9.31 -11.06 -11.61
CA GLY A 13 8.34 -10.77 -12.66
C GLY A 13 7.59 -9.47 -12.40
N ALA A 14 7.10 -9.28 -11.16
CA ALA A 14 6.46 -8.04 -10.73
C ALA A 14 7.41 -6.83 -10.83
N GLN A 15 8.68 -7.00 -10.43
CA GLN A 15 9.71 -5.96 -10.61
C GLN A 15 9.89 -5.57 -12.08
N THR A 16 9.90 -6.55 -12.98
CA THR A 16 10.04 -6.33 -14.43
C THR A 16 8.85 -5.55 -14.98
N ILE A 17 7.63 -5.97 -14.63
CA ILE A 17 6.40 -5.30 -15.02
C ILE A 17 6.38 -3.85 -14.49
N CYS A 18 6.83 -3.63 -13.26
CA CYS A 18 6.91 -2.28 -12.68
C CYS A 18 7.84 -1.36 -13.49
N ARG A 19 9.03 -1.85 -13.90
CA ARG A 19 9.97 -1.08 -14.74
C ARG A 19 9.39 -0.78 -16.13
N GLU A 20 8.75 -1.77 -16.75
CA GLU A 20 8.08 -1.60 -18.04
C GLU A 20 6.94 -0.58 -17.95
N ALA A 21 6.10 -0.68 -16.92
CA ALA A 21 5.03 0.28 -16.68
C ALA A 21 5.57 1.70 -16.46
N ALA A 22 6.65 1.86 -15.70
CA ALA A 22 7.29 3.16 -15.50
C ALA A 22 7.82 3.74 -16.84
N THR A 23 8.39 2.91 -17.69
CA THR A 23 8.87 3.29 -19.03
C THR A 23 7.72 3.71 -19.94
N LEU A 24 6.66 2.91 -20.01
CA LEU A 24 5.48 3.18 -20.83
C LEU A 24 4.78 4.49 -20.42
N ASN A 25 4.83 4.85 -19.15
CA ASN A 25 4.25 6.08 -18.63
C ASN A 25 5.22 7.28 -18.62
N GLY A 26 6.44 7.13 -19.14
CA GLY A 26 7.43 8.21 -19.20
C GLY A 26 7.93 8.69 -17.84
N VAL A 27 7.96 7.81 -16.83
CA VAL A 27 8.35 8.13 -15.44
C VAL A 27 9.51 7.28 -14.94
N ALA A 28 10.17 6.52 -15.80
CA ALA A 28 11.24 5.58 -15.43
C ALA A 28 12.38 6.24 -14.62
N GLU A 29 12.72 7.50 -14.91
CA GLU A 29 13.76 8.27 -14.22
C GLU A 29 13.43 8.59 -12.75
N ARG A 30 12.17 8.40 -12.35
CA ARG A 30 11.67 8.70 -11.01
C ARG A 30 11.21 7.46 -10.25
N VAL A 31 11.37 6.27 -10.83
CA VAL A 31 10.97 5.00 -10.23
C VAL A 31 12.18 4.09 -10.09
N GLU A 32 12.58 3.85 -8.86
CA GLU A 32 13.62 2.89 -8.51
C GLU A 32 12.94 1.59 -8.04
N VAL A 33 13.27 0.45 -8.66
CA VAL A 33 12.64 -0.84 -8.35
C VAL A 33 13.63 -1.77 -7.67
N GLY A 34 13.33 -2.14 -6.43
CA GLY A 34 14.10 -3.05 -5.59
C GLY A 34 13.43 -4.41 -5.37
N GLY A 35 14.13 -5.29 -4.67
CA GLY A 35 13.65 -6.60 -4.23
C GLY A 35 13.00 -6.52 -2.85
N LEU A 36 13.52 -7.25 -1.87
CA LEU A 36 13.02 -7.21 -0.50
C LEU A 36 13.30 -5.84 0.15
N CYS A 37 12.26 -5.22 0.70
CA CYS A 37 12.40 -4.05 1.53
C CYS A 37 12.55 -4.48 3.00
N GLU A 38 13.77 -4.40 3.52
CA GLU A 38 14.02 -4.62 4.95
C GLU A 38 13.83 -3.32 5.75
N PRO A 39 13.58 -3.40 7.07
CA PRO A 39 13.42 -2.21 7.91
C PRO A 39 14.56 -1.19 7.82
N THR A 40 15.80 -1.66 7.67
CA THR A 40 16.98 -0.78 7.47
C THR A 40 16.90 0.02 6.18
N ILE A 41 16.48 -0.63 5.09
CA ILE A 41 16.28 0.02 3.79
C ILE A 41 15.14 1.04 3.89
N LEU A 42 14.02 0.64 4.50
CA LEU A 42 12.88 1.54 4.68
C LEU A 42 13.29 2.78 5.50
N SER A 43 14.00 2.60 6.62
CA SER A 43 14.49 3.71 7.46
C SER A 43 15.38 4.67 6.67
N GLU A 44 16.33 4.16 5.89
CA GLU A 44 17.21 5.00 5.06
C GLU A 44 16.44 5.82 4.02
N LEU A 45 15.43 5.22 3.37
CA LEU A 45 14.64 5.90 2.35
C LEU A 45 13.73 6.97 2.97
N LEU A 46 13.07 6.65 4.08
CA LEU A 46 12.24 7.61 4.79
C LEU A 46 13.05 8.78 5.34
N HIS A 47 14.30 8.51 5.79
CA HIS A 47 15.20 9.57 6.25
C HIS A 47 15.63 10.52 5.13
N LYS A 48 15.79 10.04 3.90
CA LYS A 48 16.17 10.83 2.72
C LYS A 48 15.02 11.67 2.16
N ALA A 49 13.76 11.25 2.41
CA ALA A 49 12.60 11.89 1.82
C ALA A 49 12.13 13.10 2.65
N ASP A 50 11.81 14.21 1.98
CA ASP A 50 11.27 15.40 2.63
C ASP A 50 9.85 15.18 3.16
N LYS A 51 8.99 14.56 2.34
CA LYS A 51 7.61 14.23 2.68
C LYS A 51 7.29 12.79 2.30
N PRO A 52 7.77 11.83 3.10
CA PRO A 52 7.58 10.42 2.78
C PRO A 52 6.10 10.00 2.91
N TYR A 53 5.70 9.12 2.00
CA TYR A 53 4.42 8.44 2.03
C TYR A 53 4.63 6.96 1.70
N VAL A 54 4.17 6.07 2.58
CA VAL A 54 4.29 4.62 2.38
C VAL A 54 2.96 4.06 1.89
N VAL A 55 2.99 3.32 0.77
CA VAL A 55 1.88 2.45 0.34
C VAL A 55 2.35 1.01 0.51
N MET A 56 1.59 0.20 1.22
CA MET A 56 1.99 -1.15 1.57
C MET A 56 0.86 -2.15 1.32
N ASP A 57 1.21 -3.21 0.60
CA ASP A 57 0.40 -4.39 0.31
C ASP A 57 1.40 -5.55 0.16
N ILE A 58 1.66 -6.30 1.26
CA ILE A 58 2.77 -7.27 1.35
C ILE A 58 2.36 -8.62 1.95
N GLU A 59 1.08 -8.96 1.81
CA GLU A 59 0.56 -10.30 2.02
C GLU A 59 0.88 -10.90 3.42
N GLY A 60 0.63 -10.10 4.49
CA GLY A 60 0.68 -10.58 5.88
C GLY A 60 1.93 -10.19 6.67
N ALA A 61 2.92 -9.50 6.07
CA ALA A 61 4.14 -9.04 6.77
C ALA A 61 4.06 -7.56 7.22
N GLU A 62 2.88 -6.94 7.17
CA GLU A 62 2.68 -5.50 7.41
C GLU A 62 3.18 -5.05 8.78
N LYS A 63 2.89 -5.83 9.83
CA LYS A 63 3.32 -5.50 11.20
C LYS A 63 4.82 -5.64 11.44
N ASP A 64 5.52 -6.42 10.59
CA ASP A 64 6.97 -6.63 10.70
C ASP A 64 7.74 -5.45 10.12
N LEU A 65 7.22 -4.85 9.06
CA LEU A 65 7.82 -3.70 8.39
C LEU A 65 7.33 -2.36 8.97
N LEU A 66 6.03 -2.22 9.27
CA LEU A 66 5.46 -1.04 9.95
C LEU A 66 5.70 -1.10 11.47
N CYS A 67 6.97 -1.06 11.86
CA CYS A 67 7.43 -1.21 13.23
C CYS A 67 8.29 0.02 13.62
N PRO A 68 7.72 1.02 14.32
CA PRO A 68 8.44 2.24 14.71
C PRO A 68 9.66 1.98 15.61
N GLU A 69 9.69 0.87 16.33
CA GLU A 69 10.85 0.46 17.14
C GLU A 69 12.06 0.10 16.26
N ARG A 70 11.82 -0.35 15.03
CA ARG A 70 12.85 -0.69 14.03
C ARG A 70 13.06 0.40 12.99
N VAL A 71 12.02 1.19 12.71
CA VAL A 71 11.97 2.27 11.72
C VAL A 71 11.37 3.52 12.36
N PRO A 72 12.13 4.28 13.15
CA PRO A 72 11.61 5.44 13.91
C PRO A 72 10.98 6.52 13.04
N GLU A 73 11.41 6.65 11.78
CA GLU A 73 10.88 7.61 10.81
C GLU A 73 9.38 7.41 10.54
N LEU A 74 8.87 6.19 10.75
CA LEU A 74 7.44 5.91 10.62
C LEU A 74 6.58 6.76 11.56
N GLY A 75 7.12 7.20 12.69
CA GLY A 75 6.40 8.06 13.63
C GLY A 75 5.96 9.41 13.04
N LYS A 76 6.50 9.82 11.91
CA LYS A 76 6.18 11.07 11.19
C LYS A 76 5.87 10.88 9.71
N THR A 77 5.65 9.64 9.28
CA THR A 77 5.42 9.26 7.88
C THR A 77 3.97 8.90 7.66
N ASP A 78 3.30 9.54 6.71
CA ASP A 78 1.96 9.13 6.29
C ASP A 78 2.01 7.77 5.59
N PHE A 79 0.98 6.94 5.80
CA PHE A 79 0.93 5.63 5.16
C PHE A 79 -0.49 5.18 4.80
N LEU A 80 -0.55 4.30 3.80
CA LEU A 80 -1.72 3.50 3.45
C LEU A 80 -1.28 2.03 3.42
N VAL A 81 -1.89 1.19 4.25
CA VAL A 81 -1.57 -0.23 4.31
C VAL A 81 -2.84 -1.07 4.11
N GLU A 82 -2.77 -2.06 3.23
CA GLU A 82 -3.76 -3.13 3.15
C GLU A 82 -3.50 -4.12 4.29
N CYS A 83 -4.55 -4.47 5.03
CA CYS A 83 -4.41 -5.35 6.19
C CYS A 83 -4.88 -6.76 5.84
N HIS A 84 -3.96 -7.74 5.93
CA HIS A 84 -4.23 -9.14 5.63
C HIS A 84 -4.59 -9.93 6.90
N ASP A 85 -5.58 -9.43 7.67
CA ASP A 85 -6.00 -10.05 8.94
C ASP A 85 -6.52 -11.49 8.78
N PHE A 86 -6.89 -11.92 7.58
CA PHE A 86 -7.24 -13.32 7.32
C PHE A 86 -6.02 -14.26 7.35
N MET A 87 -4.81 -13.72 7.22
CA MET A 87 -3.55 -14.45 7.38
C MET A 87 -3.04 -14.38 8.82
N ASP A 88 -3.19 -13.22 9.46
CA ASP A 88 -2.79 -12.96 10.84
C ASP A 88 -3.72 -11.90 11.46
N ASP A 89 -4.66 -12.32 12.28
CA ASP A 89 -5.69 -11.48 12.91
C ASP A 89 -5.14 -10.42 13.88
N THR A 90 -3.84 -10.46 14.15
CA THR A 90 -3.15 -9.48 15.00
C THR A 90 -2.61 -8.27 14.23
N ILE A 91 -2.66 -8.24 12.88
CA ILE A 91 -2.11 -7.14 12.06
C ILE A 91 -2.78 -5.82 12.42
N THR A 92 -4.07 -5.71 12.18
CA THR A 92 -4.82 -4.47 12.46
C THR A 92 -4.76 -4.01 13.91
N PRO A 93 -5.00 -4.87 14.92
CA PRO A 93 -4.85 -4.45 16.31
C PRO A 93 -3.46 -3.92 16.64
N THR A 94 -2.41 -4.59 16.13
CA THR A 94 -1.02 -4.18 16.37
C THR A 94 -0.72 -2.82 15.74
N LEU A 95 -1.05 -2.64 14.46
CA LEU A 95 -0.80 -1.37 13.77
C LEU A 95 -1.57 -0.21 14.41
N ARG A 96 -2.81 -0.43 14.80
CA ARG A 96 -3.60 0.58 15.51
C ARG A 96 -2.97 0.98 16.83
N ALA A 97 -2.51 0.01 17.62
CA ALA A 97 -1.86 0.29 18.90
C ALA A 97 -0.54 1.06 18.72
N ARG A 98 0.29 0.65 17.76
CA ARG A 98 1.59 1.27 17.47
C ARG A 98 1.49 2.74 17.07
N PHE A 99 0.49 3.07 16.26
CA PHE A 99 0.37 4.39 15.64
C PHE A 99 -0.66 5.31 16.30
N ALA A 100 -1.38 4.85 17.33
CA ALA A 100 -2.45 5.63 18.00
C ALA A 100 -1.97 6.99 18.52
N GLU A 101 -0.77 7.06 19.09
CA GLU A 101 -0.21 8.26 19.68
C GLU A 101 0.33 9.25 18.62
N THR A 102 0.88 8.72 17.53
CA THR A 102 1.59 9.51 16.52
C THR A 102 0.76 9.84 15.28
N HIS A 103 -0.36 9.13 15.04
CA HIS A 103 -1.16 9.27 13.83
C HIS A 103 -2.65 9.42 14.10
N ASP A 104 -3.31 10.11 13.17
CA ASP A 104 -4.77 10.02 12.99
C ASP A 104 -5.04 8.84 12.05
N LEU A 105 -5.67 7.79 12.61
CA LEU A 105 -5.92 6.55 11.89
C LEU A 105 -7.35 6.47 11.37
N ARG A 106 -7.49 6.15 10.09
CA ARG A 106 -8.78 5.89 9.45
C ARG A 106 -8.79 4.51 8.83
N ILE A 107 -9.78 3.68 9.19
CA ILE A 107 -10.03 2.41 8.53
C ILE A 107 -10.93 2.65 7.32
N VAL A 108 -10.53 2.12 6.17
CA VAL A 108 -11.27 2.15 4.90
C VAL A 108 -11.60 0.72 4.52
N HIS A 109 -12.87 0.37 4.57
CA HIS A 109 -13.31 -0.97 4.17
C HIS A 109 -13.47 -1.08 2.66
N GLN A 110 -13.23 -2.26 2.13
CA GLN A 110 -13.54 -2.61 0.75
C GLN A 110 -15.02 -2.33 0.48
N GLY A 111 -15.29 -1.62 -0.61
CA GLY A 111 -16.63 -1.38 -1.13
C GLY A 111 -16.90 -2.17 -2.40
N ALA A 112 -18.18 -2.37 -2.71
CA ALA A 112 -18.57 -2.93 -4.01
C ALA A 112 -18.17 -1.97 -5.14
N ARG A 113 -17.59 -2.51 -6.21
CA ARG A 113 -17.35 -1.76 -7.46
C ARG A 113 -18.63 -1.80 -8.29
N ASN A 114 -19.02 -0.67 -8.84
CA ASN A 114 -20.18 -0.60 -9.73
C ASN A 114 -19.73 -0.81 -11.18
N PRO A 115 -19.99 -1.97 -11.80
CA PRO A 115 -19.59 -2.23 -13.18
C PRO A 115 -20.30 -1.33 -14.19
N ASN A 116 -21.46 -0.77 -13.81
CA ASN A 116 -22.22 0.13 -14.70
C ASN A 116 -21.59 1.52 -14.83
N SER A 117 -20.62 1.87 -14.00
CA SER A 117 -19.82 3.10 -14.13
C SER A 117 -18.65 2.97 -15.11
N ILE A 118 -18.42 1.78 -15.67
CA ILE A 118 -17.30 1.49 -16.57
C ILE A 118 -17.85 1.33 -17.99
N GLU A 119 -17.68 2.34 -18.83
CA GLU A 119 -18.24 2.40 -20.18
C GLU A 119 -17.89 1.18 -21.04
N GLY A 120 -16.64 0.72 -20.99
CA GLY A 120 -16.17 -0.45 -21.74
C GLY A 120 -16.87 -1.77 -21.41
N LEU A 121 -17.62 -1.84 -20.30
CA LEU A 121 -18.34 -3.05 -19.88
C LEU A 121 -19.82 -3.06 -20.33
N HIS A 122 -20.34 -1.98 -20.87
CA HIS A 122 -21.78 -1.85 -21.20
C HIS A 122 -22.25 -2.83 -22.27
N THR A 123 -21.35 -3.37 -23.08
CA THR A 123 -21.68 -4.35 -24.13
C THR A 123 -21.79 -5.78 -23.62
N LEU A 124 -21.41 -6.03 -22.38
CA LEU A 124 -21.44 -7.35 -21.75
C LEU A 124 -22.77 -7.59 -21.02
N ASN A 125 -23.13 -8.87 -20.84
CA ASN A 125 -24.27 -9.23 -19.99
C ASN A 125 -23.98 -8.90 -18.51
N GLU A 126 -25.02 -8.93 -17.69
CA GLU A 126 -24.92 -8.50 -16.29
C GLU A 126 -23.93 -9.34 -15.47
N VAL A 127 -23.95 -10.66 -15.62
CA VAL A 127 -23.09 -11.56 -14.84
C VAL A 127 -21.62 -11.31 -15.17
N ASP A 128 -21.27 -11.22 -16.45
CA ASP A 128 -19.90 -10.98 -16.88
C ASP A 128 -19.37 -9.63 -16.38
N ARG A 129 -20.24 -8.58 -16.39
CA ARG A 129 -19.87 -7.27 -15.85
C ARG A 129 -19.49 -7.33 -14.36
N TRP A 130 -20.30 -8.03 -13.56
CA TRP A 130 -20.03 -8.18 -12.13
C TRP A 130 -18.79 -9.04 -11.87
N LEU A 131 -18.59 -10.11 -12.63
CA LEU A 131 -17.39 -10.96 -12.51
C LEU A 131 -16.10 -10.21 -12.85
N LEU A 132 -16.13 -9.35 -13.87
CA LEU A 132 -14.94 -8.59 -14.29
C LEU A 132 -14.48 -7.53 -13.26
N VAL A 133 -15.34 -7.09 -12.37
CA VAL A 133 -14.99 -6.16 -11.29
C VAL A 133 -14.77 -6.85 -9.95
N CYS A 134 -14.94 -8.18 -9.91
CA CYS A 134 -14.75 -8.98 -8.71
C CYS A 134 -13.26 -9.31 -8.53
N GLU A 135 -12.72 -9.06 -7.36
CA GLU A 135 -11.32 -9.37 -7.02
C GLU A 135 -11.16 -10.77 -6.40
N PHE A 136 -12.24 -11.53 -6.24
CA PHE A 136 -12.26 -12.87 -5.65
C PHE A 136 -11.53 -12.96 -4.29
N ARG A 137 -11.57 -11.90 -3.51
CA ARG A 137 -10.94 -11.85 -2.18
C ARG A 137 -11.62 -12.81 -1.22
N PRO A 138 -10.85 -13.50 -0.34
CA PRO A 138 -11.39 -14.53 0.56
C PRO A 138 -12.34 -13.96 1.62
N VAL A 139 -12.13 -12.70 1.99
CA VAL A 139 -12.90 -11.95 3.00
C VAL A 139 -13.03 -10.49 2.59
N THR A 140 -13.87 -9.74 3.30
CA THR A 140 -13.89 -8.27 3.15
C THR A 140 -12.59 -7.68 3.66
N MET A 141 -11.83 -7.07 2.76
CA MET A 141 -10.56 -6.43 3.07
C MET A 141 -10.75 -5.00 3.58
N HIS A 142 -9.74 -4.50 4.26
CA HIS A 142 -9.70 -3.10 4.66
C HIS A 142 -8.25 -2.57 4.65
N TRP A 143 -8.18 -1.26 4.63
CA TRP A 143 -6.92 -0.50 4.67
C TRP A 143 -6.89 0.38 5.90
N ILE A 144 -5.70 0.62 6.44
CA ILE A 144 -5.46 1.68 7.41
C ILE A 144 -4.75 2.83 6.69
N LEU A 145 -5.40 3.99 6.68
CA LEU A 145 -4.77 5.26 6.33
C LEU A 145 -4.28 5.90 7.63
N GLY A 146 -2.97 6.07 7.75
CA GLY A 146 -2.33 6.79 8.86
C GLY A 146 -1.84 8.15 8.39
N ARG A 147 -2.26 9.21 9.06
CA ARG A 147 -1.74 10.56 8.87
C ARG A 147 -0.96 10.98 10.10
N ALA A 148 0.32 11.26 9.93
CA ALA A 148 1.18 11.70 11.01
C ALA A 148 0.68 13.02 11.61
N LYS A 149 0.53 13.06 12.92
CA LYS A 149 0.16 14.27 13.66
C LYS A 149 1.28 15.28 13.56
N GLN A 150 0.96 16.52 13.29
CA GLN A 150 1.96 17.60 13.35
C GLN A 150 2.43 17.78 14.79
N PRO A 151 3.74 17.97 15.00
CA PRO A 151 4.21 18.36 16.33
C PRO A 151 3.52 19.65 16.76
N ALA A 152 3.08 19.69 18.02
CA ALA A 152 2.43 20.85 18.62
C ALA A 152 3.39 22.05 18.74
#